data_138f137107a4436253916acf09a3dcfb
#
_entry.id   138f137107a4436253916acf09a3dcfb
#
_cell.length_a   1.000
_cell.length_b   1.000
_cell.length_c   1.000
_cell.angle_alpha   90.00
_cell.angle_beta   90.00
_cell.angle_gamma   90.00
#
_symmetry.space_group_name_H-M   'P 1'
#
loop_
_entity.id
_entity.type
_entity.pdbx_description
1 polymer ?
#
loop_
_entity_poly.entity_id
_entity_poly.type
_entity_poly.pdbx_seq_one_letter_code
_entity_poly.pdbx_strand_id
1 'polypeptide(L)'
;DQGDDGQEELFLKLQEYLLSEATQNEIQRTGRRSGYTGVSEKNKDVFRADWGLQPDRVLSPIKMPAADVLFECLNLYQTDFRKPSLTVYCLDYSGSMSGEGNEQLVQAMEQLLIQENARKNFLQASENEVNILIPFNGGVIDTYTATGNGSELEALYDKVENQEVGGGTDMYAAAVRGIELLGEYDLSQYTPAIILLTDGQSSGSLSDFESAYGELGAEVPVFSIMFGDADET
;
A
#
# COMPACT_ATOMS: atom_id res chain seq x y z
N ASP A 1 -13.63 22.62 0.20
CA ASP A 1 -12.98 23.88 0.58
C ASP A 1 -14.01 24.79 1.22
N GLN A 2 -13.82 25.13 2.50
CA GLN A 2 -14.68 26.11 3.18
C GLN A 2 -14.40 27.48 2.58
N GLY A 3 -15.39 28.05 1.89
CA GLY A 3 -15.34 29.42 1.38
C GLY A 3 -15.36 29.58 -0.15
N ASP A 4 -15.64 28.52 -0.92
CA ASP A 4 -15.93 28.65 -2.35
C ASP A 4 -17.43 28.44 -2.59
N ASP A 5 -18.18 29.56 -2.59
CA ASP A 5 -19.64 29.56 -2.77
C ASP A 5 -20.06 28.87 -4.07
N GLY A 6 -19.22 28.91 -5.12
CA GLY A 6 -19.51 28.27 -6.40
C GLY A 6 -19.42 26.73 -6.33
N GLN A 7 -18.45 26.20 -5.60
CA GLN A 7 -18.32 24.77 -5.40
C GLN A 7 -19.40 24.23 -4.46
N GLU A 8 -19.77 24.99 -3.43
CA GLU A 8 -20.88 24.63 -2.55
C GLU A 8 -22.21 24.57 -3.29
N GLU A 9 -22.52 25.56 -4.12
CA GLU A 9 -23.72 25.55 -4.95
C GLU A 9 -23.75 24.36 -5.92
N LEU A 10 -22.61 24.03 -6.55
CA LEU A 10 -22.51 22.87 -7.43
C LEU A 10 -22.72 21.56 -6.66
N PHE A 11 -22.15 21.43 -5.47
CA PHE A 11 -22.32 20.27 -4.60
C PHE A 11 -23.79 20.08 -4.21
N LEU A 12 -24.48 21.15 -3.83
CA LEU A 12 -25.90 21.09 -3.48
C LEU A 12 -26.78 20.68 -4.67
N LYS A 13 -26.49 21.19 -5.86
CA LYS A 13 -27.18 20.78 -7.11
C LYS A 13 -26.94 19.30 -7.43
N LEU A 14 -25.70 18.82 -7.26
CA LEU A 14 -25.38 17.41 -7.44
C LEU A 14 -26.11 16.53 -6.42
N GLN A 15 -26.16 16.96 -5.17
CA GLN A 15 -26.88 16.26 -4.10
C GLN A 15 -28.38 16.19 -4.42
N GLU A 16 -29.00 17.31 -4.81
CA GLU A 16 -30.41 17.35 -5.21
C GLU A 16 -30.70 16.41 -6.39
N TYR A 17 -29.84 16.43 -7.41
CA TYR A 17 -29.94 15.53 -8.56
C TYR A 17 -29.86 14.06 -8.14
N LEU A 18 -28.86 13.70 -7.33
CA LEU A 18 -28.67 12.33 -6.85
C LEU A 18 -29.83 11.84 -5.97
N LEU A 19 -30.44 12.73 -5.17
CA LEU A 19 -31.56 12.41 -4.29
C LEU A 19 -32.92 12.47 -5.01
N SER A 20 -32.99 12.94 -6.26
CA SER A 20 -34.22 12.97 -7.01
C SER A 20 -34.81 11.56 -7.26
N GLU A 21 -36.13 11.43 -7.26
CA GLU A 21 -36.81 10.15 -7.48
C GLU A 21 -36.37 9.48 -8.79
N ALA A 22 -36.17 10.27 -9.84
CA ALA A 22 -35.73 9.76 -11.13
C ALA A 22 -34.34 9.09 -11.03
N THR A 23 -33.36 9.78 -10.45
CA THR A 23 -32.00 9.26 -10.28
C THR A 23 -31.96 8.07 -9.31
N GLN A 24 -32.75 8.11 -8.24
CA GLN A 24 -32.84 6.99 -7.29
C GLN A 24 -33.39 5.74 -7.95
N ASN A 25 -34.37 5.86 -8.86
CA ASN A 25 -34.89 4.75 -9.66
C ASN A 25 -33.81 4.19 -10.61
N GLU A 26 -33.04 5.05 -11.27
CA GLU A 26 -31.96 4.59 -12.16
C GLU A 26 -30.85 3.88 -11.36
N ILE A 27 -30.48 4.37 -10.18
CA ILE A 27 -29.55 3.69 -9.28
C ILE A 27 -30.07 2.29 -8.94
N GLN A 28 -31.34 2.15 -8.57
CA GLN A 28 -31.93 0.86 -8.26
C GLN A 28 -31.94 -0.09 -9.47
N ARG A 29 -32.12 0.39 -10.68
CA ARG A 29 -32.03 -0.42 -11.90
C ARG A 29 -30.68 -1.06 -12.12
N THR A 30 -29.61 -0.49 -11.55
CA THR A 30 -28.27 -1.09 -11.57
C THR A 30 -28.08 -2.20 -10.54
N GLY A 31 -29.11 -2.57 -9.78
CA GLY A 31 -29.05 -3.55 -8.69
C GLY A 31 -28.54 -3.01 -7.37
N ARG A 32 -28.43 -1.69 -7.25
CA ARG A 32 -27.98 -1.01 -6.01
C ARG A 32 -29.18 -0.46 -5.25
N ARG A 33 -29.21 -0.68 -3.93
CA ARG A 33 -30.18 -0.02 -3.06
C ARG A 33 -29.86 1.47 -2.91
N SER A 34 -30.89 2.30 -2.95
CA SER A 34 -30.78 3.72 -2.68
C SER A 34 -31.23 4.03 -1.24
N GLY A 35 -30.30 4.15 -0.33
CA GLY A 35 -30.58 4.40 1.08
C GLY A 35 -31.12 3.18 1.86
N TYR A 36 -31.81 3.44 2.97
CA TYR A 36 -32.29 2.42 3.90
C TYR A 36 -33.77 2.02 3.65
N THR A 37 -34.43 2.67 2.72
CA THR A 37 -35.80 2.36 2.32
C THR A 37 -35.83 1.15 1.40
N GLY A 38 -36.99 0.52 1.29
CA GLY A 38 -37.20 -0.60 0.38
C GLY A 38 -36.98 -0.22 -1.10
N VAL A 39 -37.09 -1.20 -1.97
CA VAL A 39 -36.94 -1.01 -3.40
C VAL A 39 -38.25 -0.53 -4.00
N SER A 40 -38.19 0.42 -4.94
CA SER A 40 -39.37 0.87 -5.71
C SER A 40 -40.06 -0.30 -6.43
N GLU A 41 -41.38 -0.33 -6.44
CA GLU A 41 -42.19 -1.32 -7.17
C GLU A 41 -41.76 -1.48 -8.62
N LYS A 42 -41.33 -0.36 -9.26
CA LYS A 42 -40.85 -0.32 -10.63
C LYS A 42 -39.56 -1.11 -10.89
N ASN A 43 -38.83 -1.41 -9.83
CA ASN A 43 -37.49 -2.03 -9.89
C ASN A 43 -37.43 -3.38 -9.16
N LYS A 44 -38.58 -3.93 -8.73
CA LYS A 44 -38.60 -5.22 -8.02
C LYS A 44 -38.11 -6.40 -8.83
N ASP A 45 -38.19 -6.32 -10.14
CA ASP A 45 -37.67 -7.33 -11.08
C ASP A 45 -36.15 -7.43 -11.07
N VAL A 46 -35.46 -6.34 -10.71
CA VAL A 46 -34.01 -6.30 -10.58
C VAL A 46 -33.54 -6.95 -9.25
N PHE A 47 -34.39 -6.83 -8.20
CA PHE A 47 -34.08 -7.35 -6.85
C PHE A 47 -34.81 -8.66 -6.60
N ARG A 48 -34.36 -9.73 -7.21
CA ARG A 48 -35.05 -11.03 -7.22
C ARG A 48 -34.93 -11.75 -5.88
N ALA A 49 -36.10 -12.12 -5.32
CA ALA A 49 -36.17 -12.86 -4.06
C ALA A 49 -35.59 -14.29 -4.16
N ASP A 50 -35.64 -14.91 -5.34
CA ASP A 50 -35.07 -16.23 -5.62
C ASP A 50 -33.52 -16.22 -5.59
N TRP A 51 -32.90 -15.06 -5.65
CA TRP A 51 -31.46 -14.87 -5.41
C TRP A 51 -31.11 -14.60 -3.95
N GLY A 52 -32.05 -14.76 -3.03
CA GLY A 52 -31.86 -14.51 -1.59
C GLY A 52 -31.97 -13.03 -1.21
N LEU A 53 -32.34 -12.16 -2.14
CA LEU A 53 -32.54 -10.74 -1.85
C LEU A 53 -33.90 -10.51 -1.18
N GLN A 54 -33.95 -9.60 -0.22
CA GLN A 54 -35.16 -9.19 0.48
C GLN A 54 -35.46 -7.73 0.16
N PRO A 55 -36.11 -7.43 -0.99
CA PRO A 55 -36.28 -6.06 -1.46
C PRO A 55 -37.11 -5.19 -0.52
N ASP A 56 -38.07 -5.77 0.15
CA ASP A 56 -39.00 -5.06 1.07
C ASP A 56 -38.42 -4.88 2.49
N ARG A 57 -37.25 -5.46 2.77
CA ARG A 57 -36.62 -5.33 4.08
C ARG A 57 -36.02 -3.94 4.26
N VAL A 58 -36.60 -3.17 5.17
CA VAL A 58 -36.01 -1.92 5.64
C VAL A 58 -34.88 -2.25 6.60
N LEU A 59 -33.70 -1.70 6.34
CA LEU A 59 -32.55 -1.83 7.22
C LEU A 59 -32.47 -0.60 8.12
N SER A 60 -32.35 -0.82 9.41
CA SER A 60 -32.04 0.27 10.34
C SER A 60 -30.62 0.78 10.05
N PRO A 61 -30.40 2.10 10.02
CA PRO A 61 -29.06 2.64 9.88
C PRO A 61 -28.20 2.24 11.05
N ILE A 62 -26.99 1.76 10.79
CA ILE A 62 -25.99 1.56 11.81
C ILE A 62 -25.41 2.93 12.15
N LYS A 63 -25.47 3.32 13.43
CA LYS A 63 -24.83 4.55 13.87
C LYS A 63 -23.31 4.41 13.65
N MET A 64 -22.74 5.34 12.91
CA MET A 64 -21.29 5.38 12.73
C MET A 64 -20.61 5.57 14.08
N PRO A 65 -19.56 4.80 14.37
CA PRO A 65 -18.72 5.02 15.56
C PRO A 65 -18.11 6.44 15.54
N ALA A 66 -17.68 6.91 16.68
CA ALA A 66 -16.90 8.14 16.78
C ALA A 66 -15.54 7.96 16.07
N ALA A 67 -14.92 9.06 15.64
CA ALA A 67 -13.69 9.01 14.85
C ALA A 67 -12.53 8.33 15.59
N ASP A 68 -12.42 8.54 16.89
CA ASP A 68 -11.45 7.89 17.78
C ASP A 68 -11.62 6.36 17.82
N VAL A 69 -12.85 5.88 17.86
CA VAL A 69 -13.16 4.44 17.81
C VAL A 69 -12.80 3.84 16.47
N LEU A 70 -13.07 4.55 15.36
CA LEU A 70 -12.67 4.10 14.02
C LEU A 70 -11.15 4.04 13.88
N PHE A 71 -10.46 5.05 14.40
CA PHE A 71 -9.00 5.09 14.41
C PHE A 71 -8.42 3.91 15.19
N GLU A 72 -8.95 3.64 16.38
CA GLU A 72 -8.52 2.50 17.20
C GLU A 72 -8.77 1.15 16.51
N CYS A 73 -9.93 0.98 15.87
CA CYS A 73 -10.23 -0.23 15.10
C CYS A 73 -9.25 -0.43 13.92
N LEU A 74 -8.89 0.64 13.22
CA LEU A 74 -7.90 0.59 12.14
C LEU A 74 -6.51 0.27 12.68
N ASN A 75 -6.15 0.84 13.82
CA ASN A 75 -4.88 0.55 14.48
C ASN A 75 -4.79 -0.93 14.88
N LEU A 76 -5.81 -1.46 15.55
CA LEU A 76 -5.89 -2.89 15.91
C LEU A 76 -5.82 -3.81 14.69
N TYR A 77 -6.47 -3.42 13.58
CA TYR A 77 -6.36 -4.19 12.34
C TYR A 77 -4.92 -4.24 11.85
N GLN A 78 -4.21 -3.11 11.85
CA GLN A 78 -2.83 -3.03 11.37
C GLN A 78 -1.85 -3.79 12.26
N THR A 79 -2.06 -3.79 13.58
CA THR A 79 -1.08 -4.35 14.52
C THR A 79 -1.37 -5.80 14.92
N ASP A 80 -2.65 -6.21 14.99
CA ASP A 80 -3.04 -7.47 15.62
C ASP A 80 -3.81 -8.43 14.71
N PHE A 81 -4.64 -7.90 13.80
CA PHE A 81 -5.57 -8.76 13.04
C PHE A 81 -5.06 -9.15 11.66
N ARG A 82 -4.26 -8.31 11.01
CA ARG A 82 -3.68 -8.68 9.74
C ARG A 82 -2.46 -9.59 9.94
N LYS A 83 -2.20 -10.41 8.94
CA LYS A 83 -0.98 -11.20 8.89
C LYS A 83 0.22 -10.24 8.84
N PRO A 84 1.29 -10.49 9.63
CA PRO A 84 2.46 -9.62 9.58
C PRO A 84 3.09 -9.60 8.20
N SER A 85 3.64 -8.47 7.79
CA SER A 85 4.40 -8.36 6.56
C SER A 85 5.84 -8.85 6.74
N LEU A 86 6.41 -9.36 5.65
CA LEU A 86 7.83 -9.62 5.48
C LEU A 86 8.25 -8.86 4.23
N THR A 87 8.75 -7.64 4.43
CA THR A 87 9.02 -6.72 3.32
C THR A 87 10.51 -6.54 3.10
N VAL A 88 10.94 -6.75 1.86
CA VAL A 88 12.28 -6.46 1.40
C VAL A 88 12.25 -5.15 0.63
N TYR A 89 13.01 -4.17 1.07
CA TYR A 89 13.21 -2.89 0.39
C TYR A 89 14.59 -2.87 -0.26
N CYS A 90 14.62 -2.90 -1.58
CA CYS A 90 15.85 -2.72 -2.36
C CYS A 90 16.00 -1.22 -2.66
N LEU A 91 16.99 -0.59 -2.05
CA LEU A 91 17.18 0.86 -2.03
C LEU A 91 18.33 1.25 -2.95
N ASP A 92 18.02 1.98 -4.00
CA ASP A 92 18.99 2.43 -5.00
C ASP A 92 19.81 3.64 -4.51
N TYR A 93 21.10 3.46 -4.42
CA TYR A 93 22.08 4.49 -4.13
C TYR A 93 23.09 4.66 -5.29
N SER A 94 22.66 4.37 -6.50
CA SER A 94 23.47 4.63 -7.70
C SER A 94 23.73 6.11 -7.94
N GLY A 95 24.66 6.43 -8.82
CA GLY A 95 25.05 7.81 -9.07
C GLY A 95 23.93 8.71 -9.63
N SER A 96 22.98 8.15 -10.36
CA SER A 96 21.80 8.86 -10.91
C SER A 96 20.82 9.30 -9.82
N MET A 97 20.73 8.58 -8.71
CA MET A 97 19.91 8.95 -7.55
C MET A 97 20.39 10.20 -6.81
N SER A 98 21.55 10.77 -7.19
CA SER A 98 22.12 11.95 -6.52
C SER A 98 21.19 13.17 -6.59
N GLY A 99 20.93 13.80 -5.46
CA GLY A 99 20.02 14.94 -5.33
C GLY A 99 18.58 14.52 -5.05
N GLU A 100 17.64 14.94 -5.88
CA GLU A 100 16.19 14.78 -5.65
C GLU A 100 15.76 13.32 -5.46
N GLY A 101 16.29 12.39 -6.25
CA GLY A 101 15.97 10.96 -6.13
C GLY A 101 16.30 10.40 -4.74
N ASN A 102 17.51 10.69 -4.25
CA ASN A 102 17.93 10.26 -2.92
C ASN A 102 17.13 10.96 -1.80
N GLU A 103 16.85 12.26 -1.95
CA GLU A 103 16.04 13.00 -0.98
C GLU A 103 14.63 12.41 -0.86
N GLN A 104 14.00 12.07 -1.99
CA GLN A 104 12.68 11.44 -2.02
C GLN A 104 12.71 10.03 -1.42
N LEU A 105 13.74 9.24 -1.71
CA LEU A 105 13.93 7.90 -1.13
C LEU A 105 14.05 7.98 0.40
N VAL A 106 14.92 8.84 0.92
CA VAL A 106 15.11 9.05 2.36
C VAL A 106 13.79 9.49 3.03
N GLN A 107 13.07 10.45 2.43
CA GLN A 107 11.77 10.89 2.95
C GLN A 107 10.72 9.78 2.94
N ALA A 108 10.67 8.94 1.90
CA ALA A 108 9.75 7.80 1.84
C ALA A 108 10.05 6.80 2.96
N MET A 109 11.32 6.47 3.17
CA MET A 109 11.73 5.54 4.22
C MET A 109 11.53 6.12 5.63
N GLU A 110 11.63 7.43 5.82
CA GLU A 110 11.26 8.11 7.07
C GLU A 110 9.80 7.86 7.44
N GLN A 111 8.89 7.96 6.45
CA GLN A 111 7.45 7.72 6.66
C GLN A 111 7.14 6.27 7.04
N LEU A 112 7.99 5.32 6.68
CA LEU A 112 7.80 3.90 6.95
C LEU A 112 8.49 3.44 8.23
N LEU A 113 9.74 3.86 8.43
CA LEU A 113 10.60 3.35 9.50
C LEU A 113 10.40 4.10 10.83
N ILE A 114 10.12 5.41 10.78
CA ILE A 114 9.83 6.19 11.98
C ILE A 114 8.37 6.01 12.39
N GLN A 115 8.13 5.24 13.44
CA GLN A 115 6.79 4.77 13.81
C GLN A 115 5.81 5.90 14.15
N GLU A 116 6.29 7.05 14.64
CA GLU A 116 5.44 8.23 14.84
C GLU A 116 4.86 8.75 13.50
N ASN A 117 5.65 8.74 12.42
CA ASN A 117 5.21 9.15 11.09
C ASN A 117 4.34 8.06 10.45
N ALA A 118 4.74 6.81 10.55
CA ALA A 118 4.01 5.66 10.01
C ALA A 118 2.57 5.60 10.53
N ARG A 119 2.35 5.84 11.83
CA ARG A 119 1.01 5.87 12.45
C ARG A 119 0.07 6.91 11.84
N LYS A 120 0.57 8.06 11.42
CA LYS A 120 -0.24 9.12 10.79
C LYS A 120 -0.85 8.65 9.46
N ASN A 121 -0.20 7.69 8.81
CA ASN A 121 -0.57 7.16 7.49
C ASN A 121 -1.08 5.71 7.55
N PHE A 122 -1.27 5.13 8.75
CA PHE A 122 -1.65 3.72 8.97
C PHE A 122 -0.64 2.72 8.36
N LEU A 123 0.64 3.08 8.37
CA LEU A 123 1.76 2.28 7.88
C LEU A 123 2.61 1.70 9.02
N GLN A 124 2.17 1.86 10.28
CA GLN A 124 2.92 1.38 11.43
C GLN A 124 3.12 -0.14 11.39
N ALA A 125 4.31 -0.55 11.79
CA ALA A 125 4.65 -1.95 11.90
C ALA A 125 3.97 -2.62 13.11
N SER A 126 3.68 -3.91 13.00
CA SER A 126 3.30 -4.76 14.13
C SER A 126 4.54 -5.36 14.81
N GLU A 127 4.35 -5.99 15.98
CA GLU A 127 5.45 -6.62 16.73
C GLU A 127 6.13 -7.79 15.99
N ASN A 128 5.45 -8.39 15.01
CA ASN A 128 5.92 -9.56 14.28
C ASN A 128 6.31 -9.25 12.83
N GLU A 129 6.27 -8.00 12.41
CA GLU A 129 6.70 -7.63 11.06
C GLU A 129 8.20 -7.70 10.89
N VAL A 130 8.63 -8.09 9.70
CA VAL A 130 10.04 -8.15 9.34
C VAL A 130 10.29 -7.17 8.19
N ASN A 131 11.22 -6.26 8.41
CA ASN A 131 11.68 -5.30 7.42
C ASN A 131 13.15 -5.57 7.10
N ILE A 132 13.46 -5.80 5.83
CA ILE A 132 14.79 -6.06 5.31
C ILE A 132 15.16 -4.93 4.36
N LEU A 133 16.25 -4.23 4.62
CA LEU A 133 16.78 -3.20 3.72
C LEU A 133 18.00 -3.74 2.99
N ILE A 134 18.01 -3.58 1.69
CA ILE A 134 19.12 -3.95 0.81
C ILE A 134 19.53 -2.70 0.02
N PRO A 135 20.39 -1.83 0.58
CA PRO A 135 20.99 -0.76 -0.20
C PRO A 135 21.88 -1.36 -1.30
N PHE A 136 21.74 -0.82 -2.50
CA PHE A 136 22.51 -1.26 -3.65
C PHE A 136 22.94 -0.10 -4.54
N ASN A 137 23.94 -0.36 -5.38
CA ASN A 137 24.38 0.46 -6.49
C ASN A 137 24.80 -0.46 -7.66
N GLY A 138 26.05 -0.53 -8.07
CA GLY A 138 26.56 -1.52 -9.02
C GLY A 138 26.55 -2.96 -8.49
N GLY A 139 26.00 -3.21 -7.31
CA GLY A 139 25.80 -4.47 -6.62
C GLY A 139 25.21 -4.22 -5.24
N VAL A 140 24.96 -5.28 -4.48
CA VAL A 140 24.49 -5.17 -3.10
C VAL A 140 25.57 -4.55 -2.22
N ILE A 141 25.23 -3.48 -1.51
CA ILE A 141 26.16 -2.79 -0.59
C ILE A 141 26.16 -3.48 0.77
N ASP A 142 24.97 -3.71 1.33
CA ASP A 142 24.80 -4.35 2.63
C ASP A 142 23.39 -4.96 2.74
N THR A 143 23.08 -5.55 3.90
CA THR A 143 21.76 -6.09 4.23
C THR A 143 21.48 -5.82 5.70
N TYR A 144 20.36 -5.18 5.99
CA TYR A 144 19.92 -4.86 7.34
C TYR A 144 18.53 -5.44 7.58
N THR A 145 18.32 -6.02 8.76
CA THR A 145 17.03 -6.60 9.13
C THR A 145 16.59 -6.09 10.50
N ALA A 146 15.33 -5.74 10.62
CA ALA A 146 14.68 -5.48 11.89
C ALA A 146 13.36 -6.22 11.98
N THR A 147 13.05 -6.72 13.17
CA THR A 147 11.78 -7.38 13.48
C THR A 147 11.02 -6.56 14.51
N GLY A 148 9.73 -6.37 14.26
CA GLY A 148 8.85 -5.62 15.16
C GLY A 148 8.83 -4.12 14.88
N ASN A 149 8.28 -3.39 15.84
CA ASN A 149 7.99 -1.95 15.77
C ASN A 149 8.81 -1.11 16.76
N GLY A 150 9.89 -1.69 17.28
CA GLY A 150 10.75 -1.07 18.28
C GLY A 150 11.90 -0.25 17.71
N SER A 151 12.85 0.10 18.58
CA SER A 151 14.02 0.91 18.24
C SER A 151 14.94 0.29 17.18
N GLU A 152 14.90 -1.02 16.98
CA GLU A 152 15.66 -1.68 15.91
C GLU A 152 15.15 -1.30 14.53
N LEU A 153 13.82 -1.17 14.38
CA LEU A 153 13.21 -0.70 13.12
C LEU A 153 13.58 0.77 12.87
N GLU A 154 13.49 1.62 13.88
CA GLU A 154 13.86 3.03 13.74
C GLU A 154 15.36 3.22 13.46
N ALA A 155 16.23 2.35 14.02
CA ALA A 155 17.66 2.37 13.73
C ALA A 155 18.01 2.02 12.28
N LEU A 156 17.11 1.39 11.53
CA LEU A 156 17.27 1.21 10.07
C LEU A 156 17.24 2.53 9.32
N TYR A 157 16.52 3.53 9.83
CA TYR A 157 16.48 4.86 9.20
C TYR A 157 17.86 5.53 9.21
N ASP A 158 18.64 5.37 10.27
CA ASP A 158 20.02 5.88 10.31
C ASP A 158 20.90 5.28 9.20
N LYS A 159 20.62 4.02 8.80
CA LYS A 159 21.32 3.37 7.69
C LYS A 159 20.92 3.95 6.34
N VAL A 160 19.65 4.29 6.19
CA VAL A 160 19.12 4.92 4.98
C VAL A 160 19.68 6.35 4.81
N GLU A 161 19.57 7.16 5.86
CA GLU A 161 19.95 8.57 5.82
C GLU A 161 21.47 8.79 5.58
N ASN A 162 22.30 7.90 6.14
CA ASN A 162 23.75 8.05 6.08
C ASN A 162 24.42 7.23 4.96
N GLN A 163 23.63 6.61 4.05
CA GLN A 163 24.18 5.84 2.95
C GLN A 163 24.69 6.79 1.85
N GLU A 164 25.93 6.58 1.42
CA GLU A 164 26.53 7.35 0.32
C GLU A 164 25.97 6.93 -1.04
N VAL A 165 25.71 7.93 -1.89
CA VAL A 165 25.22 7.77 -3.27
C VAL A 165 26.39 7.73 -4.23
N GLY A 166 26.41 6.77 -5.16
CA GLY A 166 27.44 6.66 -6.19
C GLY A 166 27.55 5.27 -6.83
N GLY A 167 28.23 5.17 -7.93
CA GLY A 167 28.45 3.92 -8.64
C GLY A 167 27.42 3.65 -9.74
N GLY A 168 27.38 2.40 -10.21
CA GLY A 168 26.42 1.90 -11.21
C GLY A 168 25.09 1.48 -10.56
N THR A 169 24.25 0.78 -11.36
CA THR A 169 22.91 0.34 -10.92
C THR A 169 22.73 -1.13 -11.27
N ASP A 170 22.61 -2.00 -10.27
CA ASP A 170 22.25 -3.41 -10.44
C ASP A 170 21.11 -3.79 -9.50
N MET A 171 19.89 -3.42 -9.87
CA MET A 171 18.69 -3.71 -9.08
C MET A 171 18.38 -5.22 -9.04
N TYR A 172 18.77 -5.97 -10.06
CA TYR A 172 18.52 -7.41 -10.10
C TYR A 172 19.35 -8.15 -9.06
N ALA A 173 20.61 -7.75 -8.83
CA ALA A 173 21.42 -8.31 -7.76
C ALA A 173 20.78 -8.08 -6.39
N ALA A 174 20.21 -6.90 -6.13
CA ALA A 174 19.49 -6.60 -4.91
C ALA A 174 18.21 -7.42 -4.78
N ALA A 175 17.43 -7.55 -5.87
CA ALA A 175 16.21 -8.35 -5.89
C ALA A 175 16.50 -9.85 -5.68
N VAL A 176 17.53 -10.41 -6.31
CA VAL A 176 18.00 -11.80 -6.09
C VAL A 176 18.37 -12.00 -4.62
N ARG A 177 19.13 -11.07 -4.04
CA ARG A 177 19.46 -11.13 -2.63
C ARG A 177 18.22 -11.10 -1.73
N GLY A 178 17.22 -10.29 -2.08
CA GLY A 178 15.93 -10.25 -1.40
C GLY A 178 15.19 -11.59 -1.46
N ILE A 179 15.17 -12.24 -2.62
CA ILE A 179 14.58 -13.58 -2.80
C ILE A 179 15.26 -14.62 -1.92
N GLU A 180 16.60 -14.63 -1.90
CA GLU A 180 17.37 -15.54 -1.05
C GLU A 180 16.99 -15.39 0.43
N LEU A 181 16.89 -14.14 0.92
CA LEU A 181 16.53 -13.86 2.30
C LEU A 181 15.09 -14.26 2.61
N LEU A 182 14.14 -14.02 1.69
CA LEU A 182 12.77 -14.49 1.84
C LEU A 182 12.69 -16.01 1.98
N GLY A 183 13.56 -16.74 1.28
CA GLY A 183 13.66 -18.20 1.37
C GLY A 183 14.07 -18.74 2.74
N GLU A 184 14.62 -17.91 3.63
CA GLU A 184 14.97 -18.25 5.00
C GLU A 184 13.75 -18.28 5.96
N TYR A 185 12.57 -17.75 5.51
CA TYR A 185 11.36 -17.61 6.31
C TYR A 185 10.27 -18.59 5.87
N ASP A 186 9.40 -18.97 6.81
CA ASP A 186 8.14 -19.63 6.47
C ASP A 186 7.14 -18.62 5.90
N LEU A 187 7.14 -18.45 4.58
CA LEU A 187 6.30 -17.47 3.88
C LEU A 187 4.79 -17.67 4.13
N SER A 188 4.39 -18.88 4.60
CA SER A 188 3.00 -19.13 4.96
C SER A 188 2.55 -18.31 6.18
N GLN A 189 3.47 -17.83 7.00
CA GLN A 189 3.20 -17.03 8.21
C GLN A 189 3.15 -15.52 7.93
N TYR A 190 3.60 -15.08 6.75
CA TYR A 190 3.76 -13.66 6.41
C TYR A 190 2.96 -13.28 5.17
N THR A 191 2.82 -11.98 4.96
CA THR A 191 2.48 -11.37 3.68
C THR A 191 3.78 -10.83 3.08
N PRO A 192 4.49 -11.63 2.25
CA PRO A 192 5.79 -11.24 1.72
C PRO A 192 5.65 -10.24 0.56
N ALA A 193 6.62 -9.33 0.43
CA ALA A 193 6.75 -8.45 -0.72
C ALA A 193 8.20 -8.01 -0.93
N ILE A 194 8.57 -7.72 -2.18
CA ILE A 194 9.82 -7.02 -2.54
C ILE A 194 9.43 -5.66 -3.13
N ILE A 195 10.06 -4.60 -2.65
CA ILE A 195 9.84 -3.23 -3.13
C ILE A 195 11.17 -2.68 -3.62
N LEU A 196 11.25 -2.40 -4.91
CA LEU A 196 12.39 -1.77 -5.57
C LEU A 196 12.17 -0.26 -5.59
N LEU A 197 13.09 0.49 -5.00
CA LEU A 197 13.07 1.95 -4.96
C LEU A 197 14.27 2.45 -5.77
N THR A 198 14.03 2.94 -7.00
CA THR A 198 15.07 3.25 -8.00
C THR A 198 14.64 4.41 -8.89
N ASP A 199 15.54 5.00 -9.64
CA ASP A 199 15.26 6.00 -10.69
C ASP A 199 15.25 5.43 -12.12
N GLY A 200 15.39 4.12 -12.29
CA GLY A 200 15.22 3.55 -13.63
C GLY A 200 16.06 2.33 -13.99
N GLN A 201 17.00 2.51 -14.92
CA GLN A 201 17.62 1.41 -15.65
C GLN A 201 18.66 0.65 -14.85
N SER A 202 18.64 -0.69 -14.96
CA SER A 202 19.62 -1.58 -14.35
C SER A 202 20.55 -2.18 -15.40
N SER A 203 21.81 -2.32 -15.03
CA SER A 203 22.81 -3.06 -15.82
C SER A 203 22.85 -4.56 -15.50
N GLY A 204 22.06 -5.02 -14.53
CA GLY A 204 22.06 -6.40 -14.07
C GLY A 204 21.31 -7.38 -14.97
N SER A 205 21.25 -8.64 -14.52
CA SER A 205 20.70 -9.78 -15.28
C SER A 205 19.28 -10.12 -14.84
N LEU A 206 18.30 -9.84 -15.69
CA LEU A 206 16.91 -10.27 -15.49
C LEU A 206 16.80 -11.81 -15.39
N SER A 207 17.59 -12.55 -16.14
CA SER A 207 17.55 -14.02 -16.14
C SER A 207 17.95 -14.62 -14.79
N ASP A 208 18.86 -13.98 -14.06
CA ASP A 208 19.28 -14.44 -12.72
C ASP A 208 18.15 -14.21 -11.70
N PHE A 209 17.45 -13.09 -11.83
CA PHE A 209 16.25 -12.82 -11.06
C PHE A 209 15.13 -13.81 -11.34
N GLU A 210 14.81 -14.08 -12.61
CA GLU A 210 13.78 -15.06 -13.00
C GLU A 210 14.10 -16.47 -12.47
N SER A 211 15.38 -16.86 -12.51
CA SER A 211 15.84 -18.14 -11.98
C SER A 211 15.64 -18.23 -10.48
N ALA A 212 16.13 -17.23 -9.72
CA ALA A 212 15.99 -17.19 -8.28
C ALA A 212 14.52 -17.13 -7.83
N TYR A 213 13.69 -16.34 -8.54
CA TYR A 213 12.26 -16.24 -8.27
C TYR A 213 11.54 -17.58 -8.50
N GLY A 214 11.90 -18.31 -9.56
CA GLY A 214 11.35 -19.64 -9.84
C GLY A 214 11.74 -20.67 -8.78
N GLU A 215 12.94 -20.58 -8.22
CA GLU A 215 13.45 -21.50 -7.17
C GLU A 215 12.77 -21.24 -5.80
N LEU A 216 12.30 -20.01 -5.53
CA LEU A 216 11.60 -19.68 -4.29
C LEU A 216 10.33 -20.52 -4.07
N GLY A 217 9.67 -20.95 -5.15
CA GLY A 217 8.48 -21.80 -5.09
C GLY A 217 7.24 -21.18 -4.46
N ALA A 218 7.21 -19.85 -4.32
CA ALA A 218 6.10 -19.07 -3.79
C ALA A 218 5.87 -17.81 -4.64
N GLU A 219 4.62 -17.39 -4.76
CA GLU A 219 4.29 -16.11 -5.41
C GLU A 219 4.52 -14.96 -4.43
N VAL A 220 5.50 -14.12 -4.72
CA VAL A 220 5.82 -12.92 -3.95
C VAL A 220 5.68 -11.71 -4.85
N PRO A 221 4.80 -10.73 -4.54
CA PRO A 221 4.67 -9.54 -5.34
C PRO A 221 5.96 -8.71 -5.30
N VAL A 222 6.36 -8.21 -6.47
CA VAL A 222 7.49 -7.30 -6.65
C VAL A 222 6.95 -5.98 -7.16
N PHE A 223 7.17 -4.92 -6.41
CA PHE A 223 6.74 -3.56 -6.76
C PHE A 223 7.95 -2.71 -7.08
N SER A 224 7.84 -1.85 -8.09
CA SER A 224 8.83 -0.82 -8.38
C SER A 224 8.25 0.56 -8.12
N ILE A 225 8.99 1.38 -7.38
CA ILE A 225 8.66 2.78 -7.11
C ILE A 225 9.77 3.62 -7.71
N MET A 226 9.38 4.51 -8.63
CA MET A 226 10.31 5.37 -9.36
C MET A 226 10.49 6.70 -8.66
N PHE A 227 11.73 7.18 -8.57
CA PHE A 227 12.10 8.45 -7.96
C PHE A 227 12.85 9.36 -8.93
N GLY A 228 12.89 10.65 -8.63
CA GLY A 228 13.62 11.63 -9.44
C GLY A 228 13.06 11.78 -10.86
N ASP A 229 13.94 12.07 -11.80
CA ASP A 229 13.64 12.19 -13.25
C ASP A 229 13.67 10.79 -13.91
N ALA A 230 12.93 9.86 -13.37
CA ALA A 230 12.90 8.47 -13.82
C ALA A 230 12.47 8.34 -15.30
N ASP A 231 13.18 7.53 -16.06
CA ASP A 231 12.87 7.25 -17.47
C ASP A 231 11.93 6.04 -17.54
N GLU A 232 10.69 6.24 -18.01
CA GLU A 232 9.64 5.22 -18.13
C GLU A 232 9.84 4.27 -19.34
N THR A 233 11.06 3.90 -19.70
CA THR A 233 11.30 3.03 -20.87
C THR A 233 11.38 1.55 -20.53
#